data_748eb478a416f997335020499063c323
#
_entry.id   748eb478a416f997335020499063c323
#
_cell.length_a   1.000
_cell.length_b   1.000
_cell.length_c   1.000
_cell.angle_alpha   90.00
_cell.angle_beta   90.00
_cell.angle_gamma   90.00
#
_symmetry.space_group_name_H-M   'P 1'
#
loop_
_entity.id
_entity.type
_entity.pdbx_description
1 polymer ?
#
loop_
_entity_poly.entity_id
_entity_poly.type
_entity_poly.pdbx_seq_one_letter_code
_entity_poly.pdbx_strand_id
1 'polypeptide(L)'
;NQRKMVDSINKNDILFAIGPAGTGKTYTAVALAVRALRNKEIKRIILTRPAVEAGENLGFLPGDLKEKVDPYLRPLYDALDDMIPAEKLKGYLENRTIEVAPLAFMRGRTLDNCFVILDEAQNATDMQLKMFLTRMGPTAKFIVTGDLTQVDLPKKNQSGLSTAIKILDNISGIDIVYLTGSDVVRHKLVRRILEAYGDLNNN
;
A
#
# COMPACT_ATOMS: atom_id res chain seq x y z
N ASN A 1 11.42 -2.33 -13.07
CA ASN A 1 10.02 -1.89 -13.18
C ASN A 1 9.67 -0.73 -12.23
N GLN A 2 10.44 -0.46 -11.14
CA GLN A 2 10.22 0.69 -10.27
C GLN A 2 10.23 2.02 -11.04
N ARG A 3 11.09 2.19 -12.05
CA ARG A 3 11.07 3.38 -12.93
C ARG A 3 9.73 3.55 -13.65
N LYS A 4 9.08 2.47 -14.05
CA LYS A 4 7.75 2.51 -14.66
C LYS A 4 6.69 3.08 -13.72
N MET A 5 6.79 2.81 -12.41
CA MET A 5 5.91 3.42 -11.42
C MET A 5 6.07 4.95 -11.40
N VAL A 6 7.31 5.45 -11.49
CA VAL A 6 7.61 6.89 -11.53
C VAL A 6 7.00 7.54 -12.77
N ASP A 7 7.21 6.92 -13.93
CA ASP A 7 6.72 7.45 -15.21
C ASP A 7 5.19 7.41 -15.27
N SER A 8 4.60 6.34 -14.76
CA SER A 8 3.16 6.13 -14.72
C SER A 8 2.44 7.17 -13.85
N ILE A 9 2.84 7.36 -12.59
CA ILE A 9 2.15 8.29 -11.68
C ILE A 9 2.31 9.76 -12.10
N ASN A 10 3.33 10.09 -12.87
CA ASN A 10 3.47 11.43 -13.42
C ASN A 10 2.41 11.73 -14.51
N LYS A 11 1.91 10.70 -15.19
CA LYS A 11 0.95 10.81 -16.30
C LYS A 11 -0.47 10.47 -15.92
N ASN A 12 -0.66 9.76 -14.80
CA ASN A 12 -1.95 9.24 -14.36
C ASN A 12 -2.27 9.71 -12.94
N ASP A 13 -3.53 9.61 -12.55
CA ASP A 13 -4.00 9.99 -11.23
C ASP A 13 -4.08 8.78 -10.28
N ILE A 14 -4.28 7.58 -10.84
CA ILE A 14 -4.27 6.31 -10.10
C ILE A 14 -3.25 5.37 -10.73
N LEU A 15 -2.41 4.79 -9.88
CA LEU A 15 -1.46 3.74 -10.24
C LEU A 15 -1.73 2.48 -9.40
N PHE A 16 -1.93 1.36 -10.07
CA PHE A 16 -1.85 0.03 -9.46
C PHE A 16 -0.44 -0.53 -9.65
N ALA A 17 0.27 -0.81 -8.57
CA ALA A 17 1.60 -1.43 -8.58
C ALA A 17 1.50 -2.85 -8.03
N ILE A 18 1.48 -3.83 -8.92
CA ILE A 18 1.16 -5.23 -8.63
C ILE A 18 2.41 -6.10 -8.79
N GLY A 19 2.66 -6.98 -7.84
CA GLY A 19 3.76 -7.93 -7.94
C GLY A 19 4.14 -8.56 -6.60
N PRO A 20 5.11 -9.50 -6.60
CA PRO A 20 5.51 -10.24 -5.42
C PRO A 20 6.05 -9.37 -4.29
N ALA A 21 6.03 -9.90 -3.07
CA ALA A 21 6.69 -9.28 -1.93
C ALA A 21 8.19 -9.06 -2.20
N GLY A 22 8.73 -7.97 -1.65
CA GLY A 22 10.16 -7.63 -1.81
C GLY A 22 10.55 -6.95 -3.13
N THR A 23 9.60 -6.63 -4.01
CA THR A 23 9.87 -5.88 -5.26
C THR A 23 9.95 -4.37 -5.03
N GLY A 24 9.79 -3.89 -3.80
CA GLY A 24 9.88 -2.48 -3.44
C GLY A 24 8.66 -1.64 -3.79
N LYS A 25 7.49 -2.24 -4.03
CA LYS A 25 6.23 -1.52 -4.35
C LYS A 25 5.91 -0.43 -3.33
N THR A 26 5.75 -0.84 -2.09
CA THR A 26 5.41 0.04 -0.97
C THR A 26 6.45 1.13 -0.77
N TYR A 27 7.72 0.75 -0.72
CA TYR A 27 8.84 1.68 -0.55
C TYR A 27 8.88 2.72 -1.67
N THR A 28 8.74 2.30 -2.93
CA THR A 28 8.72 3.21 -4.09
C THR A 28 7.49 4.14 -4.03
N ALA A 29 6.31 3.61 -3.68
CA ALA A 29 5.10 4.42 -3.53
C ALA A 29 5.27 5.51 -2.46
N VAL A 30 5.81 5.16 -1.28
CA VAL A 30 6.10 6.13 -0.21
C VAL A 30 7.14 7.16 -0.65
N ALA A 31 8.20 6.74 -1.35
CA ALA A 31 9.21 7.67 -1.88
C ALA A 31 8.63 8.69 -2.87
N LEU A 32 7.71 8.26 -3.72
CA LEU A 32 7.00 9.15 -4.66
C LEU A 32 6.14 10.17 -3.92
N ALA A 33 5.41 9.75 -2.90
CA ALA A 33 4.60 10.64 -2.08
C ALA A 33 5.46 11.65 -1.30
N VAL A 34 6.56 11.20 -0.68
CA VAL A 34 7.50 12.06 0.04
C VAL A 34 8.15 13.07 -0.91
N ARG A 35 8.51 12.67 -2.12
CA ARG A 35 9.03 13.58 -3.15
C ARG A 35 7.99 14.65 -3.49
N ALA A 36 6.75 14.27 -3.76
CA ALA A 36 5.67 15.20 -4.08
C ALA A 36 5.40 16.20 -2.94
N LEU A 37 5.44 15.73 -1.68
CA LEU A 37 5.32 16.61 -0.51
C LEU A 37 6.48 17.60 -0.41
N ARG A 38 7.72 17.15 -0.60
CA ARG A 38 8.91 18.01 -0.59
C ARG A 38 8.89 19.08 -1.68
N ASN A 39 8.38 18.71 -2.85
CA ASN A 39 8.22 19.60 -3.99
C ASN A 39 6.99 20.52 -3.87
N LYS A 40 6.21 20.41 -2.79
CA LYS A 40 4.97 21.18 -2.58
C LYS A 40 3.89 20.96 -3.66
N GLU A 41 3.93 19.82 -4.32
CA GLU A 41 2.93 19.37 -5.31
C GLU A 41 1.63 18.96 -4.64
N ILE A 42 1.73 18.50 -3.37
CA ILE A 42 0.64 18.08 -2.51
C ILE A 42 0.80 18.67 -1.12
N LYS A 43 -0.28 18.68 -0.33
CA LYS A 43 -0.28 19.18 1.06
C LYS A 43 -0.20 18.06 2.09
N ARG A 44 -0.63 16.85 1.76
CA ARG A 44 -0.69 15.72 2.71
C ARG A 44 -0.34 14.40 2.04
N ILE A 45 0.16 13.48 2.85
CA ILE A 45 0.32 12.07 2.52
C ILE A 45 -0.59 11.26 3.42
N ILE A 46 -1.34 10.32 2.85
CA ILE A 46 -2.18 9.39 3.59
C ILE A 46 -1.75 7.97 3.21
N LEU A 47 -1.33 7.20 4.21
CA LEU A 47 -0.94 5.80 4.08
C LEU A 47 -1.98 4.93 4.76
N THR A 48 -2.48 3.93 4.06
CA THR A 48 -3.50 3.05 4.59
C THR A 48 -3.29 1.61 4.18
N ARG A 49 -3.76 0.70 5.02
CA ARG A 49 -3.81 -0.75 4.79
C ARG A 49 -5.18 -1.30 5.18
N PRO A 50 -5.67 -2.35 4.53
CA PRO A 50 -6.75 -3.15 5.07
C PRO A 50 -6.31 -3.76 6.41
N ALA A 51 -7.15 -3.68 7.44
CA ALA A 51 -6.94 -4.44 8.65
C ALA A 51 -7.39 -5.89 8.39
N VAL A 52 -6.46 -6.83 8.41
CA VAL A 52 -6.73 -8.26 8.23
C VAL A 52 -6.38 -8.99 9.51
N GLU A 53 -7.31 -9.80 9.99
CA GLU A 53 -7.03 -10.76 11.05
C GLU A 53 -6.30 -11.97 10.45
N ALA A 54 -4.97 -11.87 10.33
CA ALA A 54 -4.14 -12.99 9.90
C ALA A 54 -4.03 -14.03 11.04
N GLY A 55 -5.03 -14.90 11.15
CA GLY A 55 -4.99 -16.04 12.08
C GLY A 55 -5.13 -15.72 13.58
N GLU A 56 -4.93 -14.49 13.99
CA GLU A 56 -5.16 -13.99 15.35
C GLU A 56 -6.30 -12.98 15.33
N ASN A 57 -7.36 -13.28 16.08
CA ASN A 57 -8.46 -12.32 16.22
C ASN A 57 -7.95 -11.05 16.91
N LEU A 58 -8.08 -9.90 16.25
CA LEU A 58 -7.75 -8.59 16.84
C LEU A 58 -8.38 -8.40 18.23
N GLY A 59 -9.51 -9.07 18.50
CA GLY A 59 -10.18 -9.08 19.78
C GLY A 59 -9.36 -9.68 20.93
N PHE A 60 -8.41 -10.56 20.67
CA PHE A 60 -7.55 -11.19 21.70
C PHE A 60 -6.25 -10.43 21.97
N LEU A 61 -5.88 -9.45 21.18
CA LEU A 61 -4.71 -8.62 21.48
C LEU A 61 -5.04 -7.64 22.62
N PRO A 62 -4.15 -7.47 23.61
CA PRO A 62 -4.31 -6.46 24.64
C PRO A 62 -4.20 -5.05 24.04
N GLY A 63 -4.89 -4.09 24.61
CA GLY A 63 -4.83 -2.70 24.22
C GLY A 63 -6.10 -2.16 23.53
N ASP A 64 -6.09 -0.87 23.22
CA ASP A 64 -7.16 -0.22 22.48
C ASP A 64 -7.09 -0.56 20.97
N LEU A 65 -8.08 -0.11 20.19
CA LEU A 65 -8.14 -0.40 18.76
C LEU A 65 -6.89 0.11 18.00
N LYS A 66 -6.34 1.23 18.41
CA LYS A 66 -5.13 1.83 17.83
C LYS A 66 -3.91 0.94 18.08
N GLU A 67 -3.72 0.50 19.31
CA GLU A 67 -2.62 -0.39 19.68
C GLU A 67 -2.70 -1.75 18.96
N LYS A 68 -3.92 -2.28 18.76
CA LYS A 68 -4.16 -3.55 18.06
C LYS A 68 -3.84 -3.48 16.56
N VAL A 69 -4.06 -2.33 15.93
CA VAL A 69 -3.85 -2.13 14.49
C VAL A 69 -2.43 -1.66 14.17
N ASP A 70 -1.71 -1.08 15.13
CA ASP A 70 -0.36 -0.54 14.96
C ASP A 70 0.65 -1.54 14.35
N PRO A 71 0.69 -2.84 14.74
CA PRO A 71 1.58 -3.82 14.13
C PRO A 71 1.38 -3.98 12.61
N TYR A 72 0.16 -3.86 12.12
CA TYR A 72 -0.15 -3.98 10.69
C TYR A 72 0.29 -2.75 9.89
N LEU A 73 0.37 -1.61 10.54
CA LEU A 73 0.78 -0.34 9.93
C LEU A 73 2.29 -0.10 10.05
N ARG A 74 3.00 -0.89 10.87
CA ARG A 74 4.43 -0.72 11.15
C ARG A 74 5.30 -0.59 9.89
N PRO A 75 5.14 -1.44 8.85
CA PRO A 75 5.96 -1.30 7.65
C PRO A 75 5.80 0.03 6.91
N LEU A 76 4.67 0.72 7.08
CA LEU A 76 4.47 2.05 6.52
C LEU A 76 5.24 3.12 7.30
N TYR A 77 5.28 3.01 8.63
CA TYR A 77 6.11 3.88 9.48
C TYR A 77 7.60 3.66 9.20
N ASP A 78 8.05 2.41 9.09
CA ASP A 78 9.44 2.08 8.79
C ASP A 78 9.89 2.70 7.46
N ALA A 79 9.05 2.67 6.43
CA ALA A 79 9.35 3.32 5.16
C ALA A 79 9.43 4.85 5.27
N LEU A 80 8.62 5.48 6.12
CA LEU A 80 8.69 6.91 6.37
C LEU A 80 9.94 7.28 7.16
N ASP A 81 10.30 6.50 8.17
CA ASP A 81 11.51 6.70 8.99
C ASP A 81 12.79 6.66 8.15
N ASP A 82 12.86 5.79 7.14
CA ASP A 82 13.98 5.72 6.21
C ASP A 82 14.13 6.98 5.33
N MET A 83 13.05 7.72 5.11
CA MET A 83 12.99 8.80 4.11
C MET A 83 12.92 10.20 4.71
N ILE A 84 12.47 10.33 5.95
CA ILE A 84 12.21 11.60 6.60
C ILE A 84 12.94 11.63 7.96
N PRO A 85 13.73 12.68 8.25
CA PRO A 85 14.36 12.83 9.55
C PRO A 85 13.33 12.77 10.69
N ALA A 86 13.65 12.06 11.79
CA ALA A 86 12.73 11.71 12.87
C ALA A 86 11.95 12.92 13.44
N GLU A 87 12.64 14.02 13.73
CA GLU A 87 12.01 15.25 14.25
C GLU A 87 10.98 15.84 13.27
N LYS A 88 11.30 15.79 11.98
CA LYS A 88 10.40 16.29 10.94
C LYS A 88 9.20 15.37 10.74
N LEU A 89 9.42 14.06 10.77
CA LEU A 89 8.36 13.07 10.68
C LEU A 89 7.40 13.19 11.86
N LYS A 90 7.91 13.35 13.08
CA LYS A 90 7.09 13.59 14.26
C LYS A 90 6.17 14.79 14.07
N GLY A 91 6.72 15.94 13.63
CA GLY A 91 5.91 17.12 13.34
C GLY A 91 4.85 16.90 12.27
N TYR A 92 5.18 16.15 11.21
CA TYR A 92 4.23 15.81 10.14
C TYR A 92 3.09 14.90 10.61
N LEU A 93 3.36 13.97 11.52
CA LEU A 93 2.35 13.10 12.12
C LEU A 93 1.45 13.87 13.10
N GLU A 94 2.03 14.73 13.93
CA GLU A 94 1.29 15.54 14.89
C GLU A 94 0.32 16.54 14.23
N ASN A 95 0.76 17.21 13.17
CA ASN A 95 -0.07 18.19 12.44
C ASN A 95 -0.88 17.57 11.31
N ARG A 96 -0.86 16.24 11.14
CA ARG A 96 -1.56 15.48 10.11
C ARG A 96 -1.17 15.83 8.66
N THR A 97 0.02 16.35 8.44
CA THR A 97 0.61 16.43 7.10
C THR A 97 0.87 15.03 6.55
N ILE A 98 1.24 14.08 7.42
CA ILE A 98 1.29 12.65 7.14
C ILE A 98 0.33 11.93 8.09
N GLU A 99 -0.52 11.11 7.55
CA GLU A 99 -1.48 10.29 8.28
C GLU A 99 -1.26 8.81 7.91
N VAL A 100 -1.19 7.95 8.92
CA VAL A 100 -1.16 6.49 8.76
C VAL A 100 -2.36 5.92 9.50
N ALA A 101 -3.27 5.27 8.78
CA ALA A 101 -4.55 4.81 9.33
C ALA A 101 -5.07 3.55 8.61
N PRO A 102 -5.91 2.74 9.28
CA PRO A 102 -6.61 1.63 8.64
C PRO A 102 -7.54 2.10 7.53
N LEU A 103 -7.73 1.25 6.51
CA LEU A 103 -8.58 1.53 5.36
C LEU A 103 -10.01 1.97 5.74
N ALA A 104 -10.57 1.39 6.80
CA ALA A 104 -11.92 1.74 7.27
C ALA A 104 -12.08 3.23 7.63
N PHE A 105 -11.00 3.91 8.01
CA PHE A 105 -11.00 5.34 8.39
C PHE A 105 -11.11 6.28 7.18
N MET A 106 -11.03 5.76 5.98
CA MET A 106 -11.20 6.54 4.75
C MET A 106 -12.67 6.76 4.38
N ARG A 107 -13.58 5.97 4.96
CA ARG A 107 -15.02 6.05 4.66
C ARG A 107 -15.58 7.44 4.95
N GLY A 108 -16.40 7.96 4.03
CA GLY A 108 -17.08 9.25 4.17
C GLY A 108 -16.19 10.49 3.98
N ARG A 109 -14.90 10.31 3.67
CA ARG A 109 -13.97 11.41 3.43
C ARG A 109 -13.90 11.75 1.94
N THR A 110 -13.51 12.99 1.63
CA THR A 110 -13.00 13.39 0.33
C THR A 110 -11.52 13.69 0.50
N LEU A 111 -10.67 12.97 -0.22
CA LEU A 111 -9.22 13.06 -0.13
C LEU A 111 -8.71 13.90 -1.29
N ASP A 112 -8.37 15.16 -1.02
CA ASP A 112 -7.94 16.11 -2.01
C ASP A 112 -6.62 16.80 -1.62
N ASN A 113 -5.89 17.33 -2.59
CA ASN A 113 -4.55 17.91 -2.40
C ASN A 113 -3.60 16.96 -1.65
N CYS A 114 -3.69 15.67 -1.91
CA CYS A 114 -2.95 14.65 -1.20
C CYS A 114 -2.47 13.53 -2.11
N PHE A 115 -1.46 12.84 -1.63
CA PHE A 115 -1.00 11.58 -2.18
C PHE A 115 -1.47 10.46 -1.24
N VAL A 116 -2.24 9.53 -1.75
CA VAL A 116 -2.84 8.45 -0.96
C VAL A 116 -2.31 7.11 -1.42
N ILE A 117 -1.85 6.29 -0.48
CA ILE A 117 -1.34 4.95 -0.75
C ILE A 117 -2.20 3.94 0.00
N LEU A 118 -2.79 3.00 -0.73
CA LEU A 118 -3.38 1.78 -0.19
C LEU A 118 -2.39 0.63 -0.40
N ASP A 119 -1.79 0.17 0.68
CA ASP A 119 -0.85 -0.93 0.67
C ASP A 119 -1.53 -2.25 1.03
N GLU A 120 -1.01 -3.38 0.54
CA GLU A 120 -1.56 -4.74 0.72
C GLU A 120 -3.03 -4.85 0.25
N ALA A 121 -3.35 -4.22 -0.88
CA ALA A 121 -4.72 -4.11 -1.39
C ALA A 121 -5.37 -5.45 -1.78
N GLN A 122 -4.59 -6.54 -1.94
CA GLN A 122 -5.13 -7.88 -2.11
C GLN A 122 -5.99 -8.33 -0.92
N ASN A 123 -5.79 -7.70 0.24
CA ASN A 123 -6.56 -7.95 1.45
C ASN A 123 -7.77 -7.02 1.63
N ALA A 124 -8.12 -6.25 0.61
CA ALA A 124 -9.36 -5.48 0.54
C ALA A 124 -10.43 -6.23 -0.27
N THR A 125 -11.67 -6.17 0.16
CA THR A 125 -12.83 -6.67 -0.60
C THR A 125 -13.19 -5.71 -1.74
N ASP A 126 -14.02 -6.15 -2.70
CA ASP A 126 -14.54 -5.28 -3.77
C ASP A 126 -15.17 -4.00 -3.21
N MET A 127 -16.00 -4.13 -2.17
CA MET A 127 -16.67 -2.98 -1.55
C MET A 127 -15.69 -2.01 -0.88
N GLN A 128 -14.67 -2.53 -0.21
CA GLN A 128 -13.64 -1.71 0.43
C GLN A 128 -12.80 -0.97 -0.60
N LEU A 129 -12.40 -1.65 -1.67
CA LEU A 129 -11.58 -1.04 -2.72
C LEU A 129 -12.37 0.00 -3.52
N LYS A 130 -13.62 -0.28 -3.86
CA LYS A 130 -14.55 0.70 -4.46
C LYS A 130 -14.74 1.91 -3.54
N MET A 131 -15.00 1.68 -2.25
CA MET A 131 -15.12 2.74 -1.25
C MET A 131 -13.87 3.62 -1.24
N PHE A 132 -12.68 3.04 -1.22
CA PHE A 132 -11.42 3.76 -1.18
C PHE A 132 -11.20 4.61 -2.45
N LEU A 133 -11.31 4.02 -3.63
CA LEU A 133 -11.06 4.70 -4.91
C LEU A 133 -12.02 5.88 -5.13
N THR A 134 -13.25 5.76 -4.64
CA THR A 134 -14.24 6.83 -4.75
C THR A 134 -14.09 7.96 -3.72
N ARG A 135 -13.04 7.92 -2.88
CA ARG A 135 -12.66 9.04 -1.99
C ARG A 135 -11.81 10.10 -2.68
N MET A 136 -11.35 9.82 -3.90
CA MET A 136 -10.45 10.69 -4.64
C MET A 136 -11.07 12.06 -4.90
N GLY A 137 -10.37 13.13 -4.47
CA GLY A 137 -10.68 14.51 -4.82
C GLY A 137 -9.98 14.94 -6.11
N PRO A 138 -10.32 16.11 -6.66
CA PRO A 138 -9.88 16.56 -8.00
C PRO A 138 -8.37 16.63 -8.21
N THR A 139 -7.60 16.89 -7.16
CA THR A 139 -6.13 17.08 -7.25
C THR A 139 -5.35 16.02 -6.48
N ALA A 140 -5.99 14.91 -6.12
CA ALA A 140 -5.33 13.79 -5.44
C ALA A 140 -4.59 12.88 -6.40
N LYS A 141 -3.56 12.18 -5.88
CA LYS A 141 -2.88 11.07 -6.54
C LYS A 141 -3.02 9.82 -5.67
N PHE A 142 -3.39 8.69 -6.28
CA PHE A 142 -3.57 7.42 -5.58
C PHE A 142 -2.59 6.37 -6.11
N ILE A 143 -1.94 5.65 -5.20
CA ILE A 143 -1.22 4.41 -5.53
C ILE A 143 -1.83 3.27 -4.73
N VAL A 144 -2.13 2.19 -5.43
CA VAL A 144 -2.61 0.92 -4.86
C VAL A 144 -1.52 -0.13 -5.07
N THR A 145 -0.95 -0.64 -3.99
CA THR A 145 0.04 -1.72 -4.06
C THR A 145 -0.56 -3.03 -3.62
N GLY A 146 -0.14 -4.13 -4.22
CA GLY A 146 -0.63 -5.45 -3.84
C GLY A 146 0.10 -6.61 -4.48
N ASP A 147 -0.14 -7.79 -3.93
CA ASP A 147 0.35 -9.08 -4.41
C ASP A 147 -0.83 -10.04 -4.58
N LEU A 148 -1.18 -10.37 -5.83
CA LEU A 148 -2.31 -11.25 -6.13
C LEU A 148 -2.12 -12.69 -5.64
N THR A 149 -0.89 -13.07 -5.26
CA THR A 149 -0.56 -14.42 -4.78
C THR A 149 -0.66 -14.57 -3.26
N GLN A 150 -0.70 -13.46 -2.52
CA GLN A 150 -0.68 -13.43 -1.05
C GLN A 150 -1.98 -12.84 -0.48
N VAL A 151 -3.09 -13.57 -0.65
CA VAL A 151 -4.40 -13.16 -0.13
C VAL A 151 -4.64 -13.80 1.22
N ASP A 152 -4.69 -12.97 2.29
CA ASP A 152 -4.90 -13.39 3.68
C ASP A 152 -6.36 -13.21 4.15
N LEU A 153 -7.28 -12.91 3.24
CA LEU A 153 -8.69 -12.75 3.56
C LEU A 153 -9.32 -14.07 4.04
N PRO A 154 -10.25 -14.03 5.01
CA PRO A 154 -11.04 -15.20 5.37
C PRO A 154 -11.70 -15.83 4.14
N LYS A 155 -11.80 -17.17 4.11
CA LYS A 155 -12.33 -17.95 2.95
C LYS A 155 -13.69 -17.48 2.40
N LYS A 156 -14.46 -16.72 3.18
CA LYS A 156 -15.76 -16.18 2.78
C LYS A 156 -15.65 -14.86 1.98
N ASN A 157 -14.51 -14.21 2.01
CA ASN A 157 -14.29 -12.92 1.37
C ASN A 157 -13.31 -13.09 0.21
N GLN A 158 -13.67 -12.56 -0.95
CA GLN A 158 -12.78 -12.54 -2.11
C GLN A 158 -12.01 -11.22 -2.17
N SER A 159 -10.76 -11.27 -2.63
CA SER A 159 -9.97 -10.09 -2.91
C SER A 159 -10.59 -9.27 -4.02
N GLY A 160 -10.82 -7.99 -3.76
CA GLY A 160 -11.32 -7.04 -4.75
C GLY A 160 -10.25 -6.58 -5.74
N LEU A 161 -8.97 -6.83 -5.45
CA LEU A 161 -7.87 -6.30 -6.26
C LEU A 161 -7.89 -6.86 -7.70
N SER A 162 -8.11 -8.16 -7.87
CA SER A 162 -8.15 -8.77 -9.20
C SER A 162 -9.36 -8.29 -10.03
N THR A 163 -10.50 -8.09 -9.38
CA THR A 163 -11.70 -7.52 -10.01
C THR A 163 -11.46 -6.07 -10.41
N ALA A 164 -10.90 -5.26 -9.52
CA ALA A 164 -10.61 -3.86 -9.80
C ALA A 164 -9.66 -3.70 -10.99
N ILE A 165 -8.57 -4.48 -11.05
CA ILE A 165 -7.62 -4.47 -12.17
C ILE A 165 -8.34 -4.73 -13.49
N LYS A 166 -9.23 -5.73 -13.55
CA LYS A 166 -9.98 -6.07 -14.77
C LYS A 166 -10.96 -4.98 -15.20
N ILE A 167 -11.64 -4.37 -14.22
CA ILE A 167 -12.69 -3.37 -14.50
C ILE A 167 -12.06 -2.02 -14.87
N LEU A 168 -10.95 -1.66 -14.23
CA LEU A 168 -10.34 -0.34 -14.34
C LEU A 168 -9.25 -0.27 -15.42
N ASP A 169 -8.86 -1.41 -15.98
CA ASP A 169 -7.96 -1.45 -17.12
C ASP A 169 -8.57 -0.65 -18.29
N ASN A 170 -7.76 0.13 -18.96
CA ASN A 170 -8.17 1.03 -20.05
C ASN A 170 -9.02 2.26 -19.67
N ILE A 171 -9.14 2.60 -18.38
CA ILE A 171 -9.71 3.89 -17.98
C ILE A 171 -8.62 4.96 -18.04
N SER A 172 -8.84 6.03 -18.78
CA SER A 172 -7.91 7.16 -18.86
C SER A 172 -7.64 7.74 -17.47
N GLY A 173 -6.37 7.97 -17.14
CA GLY A 173 -5.93 8.44 -15.82
C GLY A 173 -5.63 7.33 -14.82
N ILE A 174 -5.83 6.06 -15.19
CA ILE A 174 -5.47 4.87 -14.41
C ILE A 174 -4.42 4.07 -15.18
N ASP A 175 -3.39 3.61 -14.48
CA ASP A 175 -2.37 2.71 -15.05
C ASP A 175 -2.07 1.55 -14.10
N ILE A 176 -1.65 0.42 -14.68
CA ILE A 176 -1.34 -0.80 -13.96
C ILE A 176 0.09 -1.21 -14.31
N VAL A 177 0.97 -1.17 -13.33
CA VAL A 177 2.37 -1.57 -13.46
C VAL A 177 2.60 -2.90 -12.75
N TYR A 178 3.07 -3.89 -13.48
CA TYR A 178 3.45 -5.19 -12.94
C TYR A 178 4.95 -5.23 -12.64
N LEU A 179 5.28 -5.56 -11.39
CA LEU A 179 6.61 -5.88 -10.92
C LEU A 179 6.77 -7.40 -10.89
N THR A 180 7.97 -7.87 -11.14
CA THR A 180 8.27 -9.30 -11.27
C THR A 180 9.32 -9.73 -10.26
N GLY A 181 9.56 -11.03 -10.15
CA GLY A 181 10.61 -11.58 -9.31
C GLY A 181 12.02 -11.03 -9.60
N SER A 182 12.27 -10.54 -10.82
CA SER A 182 13.53 -9.87 -11.17
C SER A 182 13.73 -8.51 -10.48
N ASP A 183 12.66 -7.89 -10.00
CA ASP A 183 12.69 -6.63 -9.26
C ASP A 183 12.96 -6.83 -7.76
N VAL A 184 13.02 -8.07 -7.30
CA VAL A 184 13.22 -8.42 -5.88
C VAL A 184 14.65 -8.13 -5.46
N VAL A 185 14.83 -7.17 -4.57
CA VAL A 185 16.11 -6.87 -3.91
C VAL A 185 16.14 -7.61 -2.57
N ARG A 186 16.74 -8.80 -2.55
CA ARG A 186 16.89 -9.60 -1.33
C ARG A 186 18.35 -10.00 -1.11
N HIS A 187 18.70 -10.13 0.16
CA HIS A 187 19.99 -10.71 0.52
C HIS A 187 20.13 -12.11 -0.11
N LYS A 188 21.34 -12.44 -0.62
CA LYS A 188 21.60 -13.73 -1.31
C LYS A 188 21.22 -14.95 -0.45
N LEU A 189 21.42 -14.86 0.86
CA LEU A 189 21.05 -15.93 1.79
C LEU A 189 19.54 -16.14 1.89
N VAL A 190 18.75 -15.05 1.89
CA VAL A 190 17.27 -15.15 1.93
C VAL A 190 16.76 -15.88 0.70
N ARG A 191 17.34 -15.63 -0.48
CA ARG A 191 16.98 -16.37 -1.70
C ARG A 191 17.24 -17.87 -1.53
N ARG A 192 18.44 -18.25 -1.03
CA ARG A 192 18.80 -19.65 -0.78
C ARG A 192 17.89 -20.33 0.25
N ILE A 193 17.48 -19.61 1.29
CA ILE A 193 16.53 -20.12 2.29
C ILE A 193 15.18 -20.42 1.63
N LEU A 194 14.66 -19.52 0.80
CA LEU A 194 13.39 -19.73 0.12
C LEU A 194 13.43 -20.90 -0.87
N GLU A 195 14.54 -21.03 -1.61
CA GLU A 195 14.78 -22.17 -2.50
C GLU A 195 14.76 -23.49 -1.71
N ALA A 196 15.49 -23.55 -0.59
CA ALA A 196 15.55 -24.75 0.26
C ALA A 196 14.18 -25.13 0.87
N TYR A 197 13.38 -24.15 1.29
CA TYR A 197 12.02 -24.41 1.78
C TYR A 197 11.03 -24.75 0.64
N GLY A 198 11.26 -24.24 -0.57
CA GLY A 198 10.47 -24.58 -1.76
C GLY A 198 10.66 -26.03 -2.18
N ASP A 199 11.88 -26.55 -2.10
CA ASP A 199 12.19 -27.95 -2.42
C ASP A 199 11.56 -28.95 -1.43
N LEU A 200 11.29 -28.54 -0.19
CA LEU A 200 10.60 -29.38 0.81
C LEU A 200 9.11 -29.56 0.52
N ASN A 201 8.48 -28.64 -0.21
CA ASN A 201 7.06 -28.70 -0.55
C ASN A 201 6.79 -29.47 -1.86
N ASN A 202 7.83 -29.89 -2.58
CA ASN A 202 7.74 -30.64 -3.84
C ASN A 202 8.10 -32.13 -3.69
N ASN A 203 8.32 -32.63 -2.49
CA ASN A 203 8.51 -34.02 -2.12
C ASN A 203 7.35 -34.47 -1.19
#